data_6fc15bc5b4e842eb5b9646ca8ddf5bdc
#
_entry.id   6fc15bc5b4e842eb5b9646ca8ddf5bdc
#
_cell.length_a   1.000
_cell.length_b   1.000
_cell.length_c   1.000
_cell.angle_alpha   90.00
_cell.angle_beta   90.00
_cell.angle_gamma   90.00
#
_symmetry.space_group_name_H-M   'P 1'
#
loop_
_entity.id
_entity.type
_entity.pdbx_description
1 polymer ?
#
loop_
_entity_poly.entity_id
_entity_poly.type
_entity_poly.pdbx_seq_one_letter_code
_entity_poly.pdbx_strand_id
1 'polypeptide(L)'
;MTVGAPGGHVINGVALRGIVSGAPRGVVGNDAFEDRFGAEAVAEVVKMIGVEQRRIARPEQTTADLCFEAAKVLIERLDWAADSIDGLIFVSQTPDYRLPATACSLHGRLGLAPHCQA
;
A
#
# COMPACT_ATOMS: atom_id res chain seq x y z
N MET A 1 -1.51 -18.29 32.45
CA MET A 1 -0.70 -17.13 32.81
C MET A 1 -0.33 -16.41 31.55
N THR A 2 -1.08 -15.37 31.17
CA THR A 2 -0.79 -14.52 30.01
C THR A 2 0.18 -13.44 30.48
N VAL A 3 1.42 -13.51 30.05
CA VAL A 3 2.41 -12.46 30.29
C VAL A 3 2.05 -11.30 29.35
N GLY A 4 1.34 -10.32 29.87
CA GLY A 4 1.11 -9.06 29.16
C GLY A 4 2.42 -8.31 29.03
N ALA A 5 2.82 -7.94 27.80
CA ALA A 5 3.94 -7.07 27.56
C ALA A 5 3.71 -5.71 28.28
N PRO A 6 4.71 -5.16 28.99
CA PRO A 6 4.56 -3.89 29.68
C PRO A 6 4.31 -2.77 28.66
N GLY A 7 3.17 -2.10 28.76
CA GLY A 7 2.81 -0.94 27.95
C GLY A 7 1.86 -1.19 26.77
N GLY A 8 1.34 -2.40 26.59
CA GLY A 8 0.34 -2.68 25.57
C GLY A 8 -1.06 -2.16 25.97
N HIS A 9 -1.70 -1.38 25.09
CA HIS A 9 -3.12 -1.05 25.20
C HIS A 9 -3.93 -2.15 24.55
N VAL A 10 -4.93 -2.69 25.26
CA VAL A 10 -5.90 -3.62 24.69
C VAL A 10 -7.13 -2.84 24.27
N ILE A 11 -7.43 -2.85 22.97
CA ILE A 11 -8.63 -2.24 22.41
C ILE A 11 -9.61 -3.38 22.10
N ASN A 12 -10.81 -3.32 22.67
CA ASN A 12 -11.88 -4.29 22.44
C ASN A 12 -12.89 -3.74 21.42
N GLY A 13 -13.63 -4.62 20.76
CA GLY A 13 -14.67 -4.22 19.82
C GLY A 13 -14.16 -3.82 18.42
N VAL A 14 -12.89 -4.08 18.11
CA VAL A 14 -12.30 -3.83 16.78
C VAL A 14 -12.21 -5.13 15.99
N ALA A 15 -12.56 -5.08 14.71
CA ALA A 15 -12.45 -6.21 13.79
C ALA A 15 -11.82 -5.78 12.46
N LEU A 16 -10.90 -6.60 11.93
CA LEU A 16 -10.41 -6.49 10.56
C LEU A 16 -11.49 -7.03 9.61
N ARG A 17 -12.07 -6.16 8.78
CA ARG A 17 -13.19 -6.50 7.89
C ARG A 17 -12.73 -6.95 6.50
N GLY A 18 -11.59 -6.49 6.03
CA GLY A 18 -11.08 -6.87 4.72
C GLY A 18 -9.67 -6.39 4.46
N ILE A 19 -9.02 -7.02 3.49
CA ILE A 19 -7.71 -6.64 2.97
C ILE A 19 -7.76 -6.76 1.45
N VAL A 20 -7.23 -5.75 0.75
CA VAL A 20 -7.02 -5.77 -0.69
C VAL A 20 -5.57 -5.39 -0.99
N SER A 21 -4.94 -6.13 -1.88
CA SER A 21 -3.60 -5.81 -2.37
C SER A 21 -3.68 -5.38 -3.83
N GLY A 22 -2.95 -4.33 -4.18
CA GLY A 22 -2.77 -3.84 -5.54
C GLY A 22 -1.31 -3.86 -5.95
N ALA A 23 -1.01 -4.22 -7.20
CA ALA A 23 0.33 -4.17 -7.75
C ALA A 23 0.30 -3.70 -9.21
N PRO A 24 1.35 -3.02 -9.70
CA PRO A 24 1.48 -2.67 -11.11
C PRO A 24 1.42 -3.91 -12.01
N ARG A 25 0.96 -3.74 -13.26
CA ARG A 25 0.93 -4.84 -14.24
C ARG A 25 2.30 -5.19 -14.81
N GLY A 26 3.19 -4.20 -14.90
CA GLY A 26 4.54 -4.40 -15.43
C GLY A 26 5.32 -5.39 -14.58
N VAL A 27 5.93 -6.38 -15.21
CA VAL A 27 6.81 -7.38 -14.58
C VAL A 27 8.19 -7.22 -15.16
N VAL A 28 9.20 -7.15 -14.30
CA VAL A 28 10.61 -7.09 -14.69
C VAL A 28 11.34 -8.22 -13.97
N GLY A 29 11.97 -9.09 -14.75
CA GLY A 29 12.87 -10.13 -14.25
C GLY A 29 14.20 -9.55 -13.79
N ASN A 30 14.97 -10.35 -13.08
CA ASN A 30 16.28 -9.91 -12.62
C ASN A 30 17.32 -9.86 -13.73
N ASP A 31 17.13 -10.58 -14.83
CA ASP A 31 17.90 -10.50 -16.07
C ASP A 31 18.04 -9.04 -16.58
N ALA A 32 17.03 -8.21 -16.40
CA ALA A 32 17.07 -6.80 -16.77
C ALA A 32 18.14 -5.98 -16.03
N PHE A 33 18.76 -6.52 -14.98
CA PHE A 33 19.80 -5.86 -14.19
C PHE A 33 21.20 -6.40 -14.48
N GLU A 34 21.32 -7.46 -15.27
CA GLU A 34 22.60 -8.12 -15.56
C GLU A 34 23.57 -7.23 -16.31
N ASP A 35 23.08 -6.44 -17.28
CA ASP A 35 23.90 -5.48 -18.03
C ASP A 35 24.55 -4.43 -17.12
N ARG A 36 23.89 -4.07 -16.02
CA ARG A 36 24.35 -3.03 -15.10
C ARG A 36 25.23 -3.56 -13.99
N PHE A 37 24.92 -4.74 -13.45
CA PHE A 37 25.54 -5.27 -12.24
C PHE A 37 26.33 -6.55 -12.46
N GLY A 38 26.21 -7.18 -13.62
CA GLY A 38 26.77 -8.49 -13.95
C GLY A 38 25.87 -9.65 -13.51
N ALA A 39 25.83 -10.71 -14.32
CA ALA A 39 24.97 -11.87 -14.08
C ALA A 39 25.27 -12.59 -12.75
N GLU A 40 26.55 -12.70 -12.37
CA GLU A 40 26.97 -13.35 -11.13
C GLU A 40 26.44 -12.60 -9.90
N ALA A 41 26.61 -11.27 -9.84
CA ALA A 41 26.15 -10.45 -8.74
C ALA A 41 24.61 -10.47 -8.63
N VAL A 42 23.90 -10.46 -9.76
CA VAL A 42 22.43 -10.60 -9.80
C VAL A 42 22.02 -11.96 -9.24
N ALA A 43 22.67 -13.04 -9.64
CA ALA A 43 22.36 -14.39 -9.16
C ALA A 43 22.61 -14.55 -7.65
N GLU A 44 23.69 -13.97 -7.12
CA GLU A 44 23.97 -13.96 -5.68
C GLU A 44 22.87 -13.24 -4.89
N VAL A 45 22.45 -12.05 -5.36
CA VAL A 45 21.36 -11.29 -4.72
C VAL A 45 20.06 -12.08 -4.75
N VAL A 46 19.70 -12.69 -5.89
CA VAL A 46 18.50 -13.53 -5.99
C VAL A 46 18.55 -14.69 -5.01
N LYS A 47 19.69 -15.38 -4.90
CA LYS A 47 19.88 -16.47 -3.94
C LYS A 47 19.71 -16.01 -2.48
N MET A 48 20.16 -14.79 -2.16
CA MET A 48 20.09 -14.23 -0.82
C MET A 48 18.68 -13.80 -0.43
N ILE A 49 17.94 -13.12 -1.34
CA ILE A 49 16.65 -12.49 -1.02
C ILE A 49 15.44 -13.27 -1.53
N GLY A 50 15.62 -14.25 -2.44
CA GLY A 50 14.55 -15.07 -3.01
C GLY A 50 13.58 -14.32 -3.95
N VAL A 51 13.92 -13.10 -4.38
CA VAL A 51 13.08 -12.30 -5.28
C VAL A 51 13.56 -12.49 -6.72
N GLU A 52 12.79 -13.20 -7.54
CA GLU A 52 13.12 -13.49 -8.93
C GLU A 52 12.64 -12.41 -9.91
N GLN A 53 11.54 -11.75 -9.59
CA GLN A 53 10.94 -10.71 -10.41
C GLN A 53 10.23 -9.67 -9.54
N ARG A 54 10.00 -8.49 -10.10
CA ARG A 54 9.30 -7.41 -9.43
C ARG A 54 8.29 -6.72 -10.30
N ARG A 55 7.27 -6.14 -9.66
CA ARG A 55 6.29 -5.30 -10.33
C ARG A 55 6.79 -3.87 -10.36
N ILE A 56 6.77 -3.25 -11.53
CA ILE A 56 7.21 -1.86 -11.72
C ILE A 56 6.03 -1.04 -12.23
N ALA A 57 5.76 0.06 -11.55
CA ALA A 57 4.77 1.05 -11.96
C ALA A 57 5.24 1.76 -13.24
N ARG A 58 4.31 2.22 -14.06
CA ARG A 58 4.61 3.12 -15.17
C ARG A 58 5.07 4.47 -14.61
N PRO A 59 5.83 5.28 -15.39
CA PRO A 59 6.36 6.56 -14.91
C PRO A 59 5.31 7.52 -14.36
N GLU A 60 4.11 7.49 -14.90
CA GLU A 60 2.98 8.34 -14.50
C GLU A 60 2.10 7.73 -13.41
N GLN A 61 2.40 6.51 -12.95
CA GLN A 61 1.62 5.82 -11.91
C GLN A 61 2.29 5.98 -10.54
N THR A 62 1.57 6.54 -9.60
CA THR A 62 2.05 6.82 -8.25
C THR A 62 1.64 5.75 -7.23
N THR A 63 2.21 5.82 -6.03
CA THR A 63 1.76 5.00 -4.90
C THR A 63 0.32 5.30 -4.52
N ALA A 64 -0.09 6.59 -4.58
CA ALA A 64 -1.47 6.97 -4.31
C ALA A 64 -2.45 6.37 -5.31
N ASP A 65 -2.08 6.24 -6.59
CA ASP A 65 -2.94 5.60 -7.59
C ASP A 65 -3.19 4.13 -7.26
N LEU A 66 -2.15 3.40 -6.86
CA LEU A 66 -2.29 2.00 -6.45
C LEU A 66 -3.16 1.86 -5.20
N CYS A 67 -2.96 2.75 -4.22
CA CYS A 67 -3.76 2.77 -2.99
C CYS A 67 -5.22 3.16 -3.27
N PHE A 68 -5.46 4.11 -4.16
CA PHE A 68 -6.80 4.51 -4.58
C PHE A 68 -7.57 3.33 -5.18
N GLU A 69 -6.99 2.62 -6.14
CA GLU A 69 -7.64 1.47 -6.77
C GLU A 69 -7.89 0.33 -5.76
N ALA A 70 -6.93 0.07 -4.88
CA ALA A 70 -7.11 -0.94 -3.83
C ALA A 70 -8.22 -0.55 -2.84
N ALA A 71 -8.25 0.70 -2.38
CA ALA A 71 -9.27 1.21 -1.48
C ALA A 71 -10.67 1.18 -2.11
N LYS A 72 -10.79 1.59 -3.37
CA LYS A 72 -12.04 1.52 -4.13
C LYS A 72 -12.59 0.09 -4.17
N VAL A 73 -11.78 -0.87 -4.57
CA VAL A 73 -12.17 -2.29 -4.60
C VAL A 73 -12.56 -2.80 -3.21
N LEU A 74 -11.84 -2.37 -2.15
CA LEU A 74 -12.15 -2.78 -0.79
C LEU A 74 -13.51 -2.25 -0.34
N ILE A 75 -13.78 -0.96 -0.55
CA ILE A 75 -15.05 -0.30 -0.20
C ILE A 75 -16.21 -0.97 -0.93
N GLU A 76 -16.06 -1.19 -2.24
CA GLU A 76 -17.06 -1.88 -3.07
C GLU A 76 -17.34 -3.31 -2.58
N ARG A 77 -16.31 -4.09 -2.25
CA ARG A 77 -16.46 -5.48 -1.77
C ARG A 77 -17.10 -5.60 -0.39
N LEU A 78 -16.89 -4.59 0.45
CA LEU A 78 -17.47 -4.54 1.78
C LEU A 78 -18.89 -3.94 1.77
N ASP A 79 -19.34 -3.44 0.60
CA ASP A 79 -20.59 -2.71 0.46
C ASP A 79 -20.72 -1.55 1.47
N TRP A 80 -19.62 -0.82 1.65
CA TRP A 80 -19.57 0.31 2.58
C TRP A 80 -19.93 1.60 1.84
N ALA A 81 -20.79 2.39 2.47
CA ALA A 81 -21.05 3.75 2.00
C ALA A 81 -19.83 4.64 2.32
N ALA A 82 -19.47 5.53 1.41
CA ALA A 82 -18.31 6.42 1.60
C ALA A 82 -18.43 7.33 2.83
N ASP A 83 -19.67 7.66 3.21
CA ASP A 83 -19.99 8.46 4.41
C ASP A 83 -19.94 7.66 5.72
N SER A 84 -19.77 6.33 5.66
CA SER A 84 -19.58 5.49 6.84
C SER A 84 -18.10 5.37 7.25
N ILE A 85 -17.20 6.01 6.52
CA ILE A 85 -15.75 5.95 6.78
C ILE A 85 -15.32 7.17 7.58
N ASP A 86 -14.84 6.96 8.79
CA ASP A 86 -14.46 8.01 9.73
C ASP A 86 -12.98 8.39 9.67
N GLY A 87 -12.15 7.56 9.08
CA GLY A 87 -10.71 7.83 9.00
C GLY A 87 -10.00 7.13 7.86
N LEU A 88 -9.03 7.81 7.27
CA LEU A 88 -8.13 7.31 6.23
C LEU A 88 -6.69 7.52 6.68
N ILE A 89 -5.93 6.44 6.79
CA ILE A 89 -4.50 6.51 7.10
C ILE A 89 -3.73 6.04 5.87
N PHE A 90 -2.93 6.94 5.30
CA PHE A 90 -2.02 6.63 4.20
C PHE A 90 -0.58 6.56 4.71
N VAL A 91 0.07 5.41 4.53
CA VAL A 91 1.46 5.20 4.93
C VAL A 91 2.29 4.90 3.68
N SER A 92 3.28 5.73 3.39
CA SER A 92 4.16 5.57 2.24
C SER A 92 5.53 6.19 2.48
N GLN A 93 6.56 5.62 1.87
CA GLN A 93 7.90 6.24 1.76
C GLN A 93 8.02 7.11 0.50
N THR A 94 7.05 7.00 -0.42
CA THR A 94 7.02 7.72 -1.70
C THR A 94 5.68 8.46 -1.87
N PRO A 95 5.39 9.47 -1.02
CA PRO A 95 4.17 10.24 -1.15
C PRO A 95 4.19 11.06 -2.45
N ASP A 96 3.02 11.31 -3.05
CA ASP A 96 2.90 12.10 -4.27
C ASP A 96 3.27 13.57 -4.03
N TYR A 97 2.89 14.08 -2.85
CA TYR A 97 3.12 15.47 -2.45
C TYR A 97 3.66 15.54 -1.02
N ARG A 98 4.46 16.56 -0.77
CA ARG A 98 4.86 16.90 0.60
C ARG A 98 3.73 17.61 1.35
N LEU A 99 3.03 18.50 0.65
CA LEU A 99 1.87 19.26 1.13
C LEU A 99 0.95 19.60 -0.07
N PRO A 100 -0.39 19.46 0.07
CA PRO A 100 -1.06 18.81 1.20
C PRO A 100 -0.67 17.33 1.31
N ALA A 101 -0.97 16.69 2.46
CA ALA A 101 -0.71 15.27 2.64
C ALA A 101 -1.43 14.44 1.56
N THR A 102 -0.78 13.40 1.05
CA THR A 102 -1.37 12.52 0.03
C THR A 102 -2.69 11.87 0.49
N ALA A 103 -2.88 11.67 1.81
CA ALA A 103 -4.15 11.23 2.37
C ALA A 103 -5.31 12.18 2.05
N CYS A 104 -5.09 13.49 2.08
CA CYS A 104 -6.12 14.48 1.72
C CYS A 104 -6.54 14.37 0.23
N SER A 105 -5.57 14.11 -0.66
CA SER A 105 -5.87 13.84 -2.08
C SER A 105 -6.68 12.56 -2.25
N LEU A 106 -6.31 11.49 -1.56
CA LEU A 106 -7.04 10.22 -1.58
C LEU A 106 -8.45 10.35 -1.01
N HIS A 107 -8.61 11.11 0.08
CA HIS A 107 -9.91 11.43 0.67
C HIS A 107 -10.87 12.04 -0.37
N GLY A 108 -10.42 13.07 -1.10
CA GLY A 108 -11.20 13.71 -2.15
C GLY A 108 -11.49 12.77 -3.33
N ARG A 109 -10.50 11.99 -3.79
CA ARG A 109 -10.64 11.03 -4.90
C ARG A 109 -11.62 9.90 -4.58
N LEU A 110 -11.64 9.43 -3.33
CA LEU A 110 -12.57 8.39 -2.86
C LEU A 110 -13.96 8.92 -2.55
N GLY A 111 -14.17 10.24 -2.58
CA GLY A 111 -15.45 10.86 -2.26
C GLY A 111 -15.88 10.66 -0.81
N LEU A 112 -14.91 10.60 0.12
CA LEU A 112 -15.22 10.42 1.54
C LEU A 112 -15.90 11.66 2.11
N ALA A 113 -16.71 11.46 3.15
CA ALA A 113 -17.45 12.55 3.76
C ALA A 113 -16.55 13.55 4.51
N PRO A 114 -16.94 14.82 4.68
CA PRO A 114 -16.11 15.84 5.32
C PRO A 114 -15.71 15.54 6.77
N HIS A 115 -16.43 14.67 7.46
CA HIS A 115 -16.09 14.26 8.83
C HIS A 115 -14.96 13.18 8.87
N CYS A 116 -14.67 12.53 7.74
CA CYS A 116 -13.58 11.57 7.66
C CYS A 116 -12.23 12.27 7.82
N GLN A 117 -11.46 11.86 8.81
CA GLN A 117 -10.10 12.38 9.04
C GLN A 117 -9.10 11.72 8.07
N ALA A 118 -8.19 12.52 7.48
CA ALA A 118 -7.19 12.06 6.52
C ALA A 118 -5.81 12.67 6.76
#